data_54687f6dc98ccaada0c406357d5a26bb
#
_entry.id   54687f6dc98ccaada0c406357d5a26bb
#
_cell.length_a   1.000
_cell.length_b   1.000
_cell.length_c   1.000
_cell.angle_alpha   90.00
_cell.angle_beta   90.00
_cell.angle_gamma   90.00
#
_symmetry.space_group_name_H-M   'P 1'
#
loop_
_entity.id
_entity.type
_entity.pdbx_description
1 polymer ?
#
loop_
_entity_poly.entity_id
_entity_poly.type
_entity_poly.pdbx_seq_one_letter_code
_entity_poly.pdbx_strand_id
1 'polypeptide(L)'
;SEENAQCNHPQEYCKFRTACIIYFMGGEKDSSDSEEVNKEGGTMPTLQFEKGNGLLPAIAQDFATKEVLMLAYINKLAWEQTLKSGKAHYWSRSRNKLWLKGETSGHHQLVKKILVDCDADTVIYLVEQLGGAACHTGHRSCFFKQVSGAGFETFDKPVFDPEEVYKK
;
A
#
# COMPACT_ATOMS: atom_id res chain seq x y z
N SER A 1 -25.38 -7.47 -19.92
CA SER A 1 -26.30 -6.90 -18.93
C SER A 1 -25.47 -6.50 -17.73
N GLU A 2 -25.23 -5.19 -17.61
CA GLU A 2 -24.59 -4.57 -16.46
C GLU A 2 -25.57 -4.63 -15.29
N GLU A 3 -25.35 -5.56 -14.37
CA GLU A 3 -26.04 -5.54 -13.09
C GLU A 3 -25.41 -4.43 -12.23
N ASN A 4 -26.15 -3.35 -12.07
CA ASN A 4 -25.86 -2.30 -11.10
C ASN A 4 -25.76 -2.93 -9.70
N ALA A 5 -24.53 -3.08 -9.20
CA ALA A 5 -24.29 -3.52 -7.84
C ALA A 5 -24.73 -2.40 -6.88
N GLN A 6 -26.00 -2.45 -6.47
CA GLN A 6 -26.58 -1.53 -5.49
C GLN A 6 -26.35 -2.09 -4.08
N CYS A 7 -25.87 -1.25 -3.17
CA CYS A 7 -25.70 -1.63 -1.78
C CYS A 7 -27.07 -1.95 -1.17
N ASN A 8 -27.22 -3.14 -0.60
CA ASN A 8 -28.47 -3.61 -0.01
C ASN A 8 -28.88 -2.91 1.31
N HIS A 9 -28.02 -2.00 1.84
CA HIS A 9 -28.26 -1.32 3.12
C HIS A 9 -27.99 0.18 3.00
N PRO A 10 -28.79 0.93 2.23
CA PRO A 10 -28.51 2.34 1.95
C PRO A 10 -28.72 3.27 3.14
N GLN A 11 -29.39 2.84 4.21
CA GLN A 11 -29.76 3.67 5.36
C GLN A 11 -29.24 3.18 6.72
N GLU A 12 -28.64 2.00 6.78
CA GLU A 12 -28.05 1.48 8.02
C GLU A 12 -26.54 1.71 8.09
N TYR A 13 -26.02 1.82 9.33
CA TYR A 13 -24.60 1.93 9.56
C TYR A 13 -23.88 0.68 9.03
N CYS A 14 -23.29 0.78 7.86
CA CYS A 14 -22.47 -0.27 7.29
C CYS A 14 -21.00 -0.01 7.68
N LYS A 15 -20.46 -0.85 8.57
CA LYS A 15 -19.04 -0.80 8.98
C LYS A 15 -18.03 -0.99 7.83
N PHE A 16 -18.50 -1.35 6.63
CA PHE A 16 -17.66 -1.51 5.43
C PHE A 16 -17.83 -0.36 4.41
N ARG A 17 -18.58 0.69 4.74
CA ARG A 17 -18.94 1.74 3.77
C ARG A 17 -17.75 2.47 3.15
N THR A 18 -16.67 2.63 3.88
CA THR A 18 -15.43 3.26 3.41
C THR A 18 -14.46 2.32 2.72
N ALA A 19 -14.60 1.01 2.96
CA ALA A 19 -13.80 -0.03 2.30
C ALA A 19 -14.51 -0.63 1.06
N CYS A 20 -15.68 -0.08 0.68
CA CYS A 20 -16.46 -0.65 -0.42
C CYS A 20 -15.77 -0.37 -1.76
N ILE A 21 -15.45 -1.44 -2.48
CA ILE A 21 -14.87 -1.45 -3.83
C ILE A 21 -15.61 -0.53 -4.82
N ILE A 22 -16.92 -0.32 -4.63
CA ILE A 22 -17.77 0.48 -5.52
C ILE A 22 -17.36 1.96 -5.55
N TYR A 23 -16.74 2.49 -4.50
CA TYR A 23 -16.34 3.88 -4.45
C TYR A 23 -15.15 4.23 -5.38
N PHE A 24 -14.33 3.24 -5.75
CA PHE A 24 -13.14 3.42 -6.58
C PHE A 24 -13.28 2.94 -8.04
N MET A 25 -14.39 2.30 -8.42
CA MET A 25 -14.57 1.75 -9.77
C MET A 25 -15.19 2.73 -10.79
N GLY A 26 -15.21 4.02 -10.50
CA GLY A 26 -15.66 5.05 -11.44
C GLY A 26 -14.56 5.51 -12.39
N GLY A 27 -13.90 4.61 -13.13
CA GLY A 27 -12.83 5.04 -14.04
C GLY A 27 -12.08 3.95 -14.80
N GLU A 28 -12.75 2.98 -15.39
CA GLU A 28 -12.17 2.30 -16.54
C GLU A 28 -12.64 3.04 -17.81
N LYS A 29 -11.74 3.83 -18.39
CA LYS A 29 -11.85 4.26 -19.78
C LYS A 29 -10.78 3.56 -20.58
N ASP A 30 -11.25 2.91 -21.64
CA ASP A 30 -10.44 2.32 -22.69
C ASP A 30 -9.35 3.25 -23.22
N SER A 31 -8.22 2.63 -23.52
CA SER A 31 -7.05 3.24 -24.14
C SER A 31 -7.32 3.63 -25.59
N SER A 32 -7.63 4.89 -25.86
CA SER A 32 -7.22 5.63 -27.04
C SER A 32 -7.75 7.07 -26.88
N ASP A 33 -6.88 7.96 -26.43
CA ASP A 33 -6.70 9.32 -26.95
C ASP A 33 -5.85 10.10 -25.94
N SER A 34 -4.75 10.60 -26.45
CA SER A 34 -4.00 11.69 -25.87
C SER A 34 -4.93 12.91 -25.77
N GLU A 35 -5.17 13.40 -24.53
CA GLU A 35 -5.30 14.84 -24.28
C GLU A 35 -5.83 15.14 -22.89
N GLU A 36 -5.14 16.07 -22.24
CA GLU A 36 -5.56 16.94 -21.13
C GLU A 36 -5.93 16.33 -19.77
N VAL A 37 -4.95 16.44 -18.87
CA VAL A 37 -5.15 16.40 -17.42
C VAL A 37 -6.15 17.49 -17.03
N ASN A 38 -7.41 17.12 -16.86
CA ASN A 38 -8.43 18.00 -16.30
C ASN A 38 -8.06 18.37 -14.87
N LYS A 39 -7.78 19.65 -14.67
CA LYS A 39 -7.73 20.34 -13.39
C LYS A 39 -9.14 20.42 -12.78
N GLU A 40 -9.67 19.33 -12.31
CA GLU A 40 -10.78 19.39 -11.37
C GLU A 40 -10.18 19.32 -9.97
N GLY A 41 -10.40 20.36 -9.18
CA GLY A 41 -9.94 20.53 -7.82
C GLY A 41 -10.60 19.55 -6.85
N GLY A 42 -10.36 18.27 -7.02
CA GLY A 42 -10.71 17.24 -6.06
C GLY A 42 -9.80 17.36 -4.84
N THR A 43 -10.36 17.66 -3.68
CA THR A 43 -9.65 17.57 -2.42
C THR A 43 -9.07 16.19 -2.26
N MET A 44 -7.75 16.09 -2.00
CA MET A 44 -7.10 14.80 -1.76
C MET A 44 -7.78 14.07 -0.59
N PRO A 45 -8.01 12.74 -0.70
CA PRO A 45 -8.64 11.99 0.37
C PRO A 45 -7.80 12.10 1.65
N THR A 46 -8.46 12.47 2.74
CA THR A 46 -7.83 12.75 4.03
C THR A 46 -7.96 11.56 4.96
N LEU A 47 -6.85 11.13 5.54
CA LEU A 47 -6.79 10.11 6.58
C LEU A 47 -6.80 10.75 7.97
N GLN A 48 -7.15 9.97 9.00
CA GLN A 48 -7.27 10.41 10.39
C GLN A 48 -5.91 10.31 11.12
N PHE A 49 -4.93 11.11 10.66
CA PHE A 49 -3.55 11.05 11.19
C PHE A 49 -3.47 11.37 12.69
N GLU A 50 -4.40 12.13 13.23
CA GLU A 50 -4.46 12.51 14.64
C GLU A 50 -4.62 11.29 15.57
N LYS A 51 -5.36 10.25 15.13
CA LYS A 51 -5.54 9.01 15.89
C LYS A 51 -4.23 8.26 16.16
N GLY A 52 -3.28 8.36 15.24
CA GLY A 52 -1.97 7.72 15.32
C GLY A 52 -0.83 8.68 15.69
N ASN A 53 -1.11 9.81 16.34
CA ASN A 53 -0.10 10.82 16.65
C ASN A 53 0.71 11.25 15.42
N GLY A 54 0.04 11.42 14.29
CA GLY A 54 0.64 11.81 13.02
C GLY A 54 1.18 10.65 12.16
N LEU A 55 1.11 9.40 12.63
CA LEU A 55 1.58 8.21 11.93
C LEU A 55 0.49 7.15 11.88
N LEU A 56 0.21 6.65 10.68
CA LEU A 56 -0.73 5.56 10.47
C LEU A 56 -0.03 4.33 9.88
N PRO A 57 -0.50 3.11 10.20
CA PRO A 57 0.01 1.91 9.58
C PRO A 57 -0.39 1.85 8.10
N ALA A 58 0.55 1.37 7.28
CA ALA A 58 0.33 1.08 5.88
C ALA A 58 0.85 -0.33 5.57
N ILE A 59 -0.05 -1.20 5.17
CA ILE A 59 0.25 -2.57 4.77
C ILE A 59 0.50 -2.58 3.27
N ALA A 60 1.61 -3.13 2.81
CA ALA A 60 1.81 -3.43 1.40
C ALA A 60 1.39 -4.87 1.13
N GLN A 61 0.50 -5.04 0.17
CA GLN A 61 -0.01 -6.32 -0.30
C GLN A 61 0.22 -6.44 -1.80
N ASP A 62 0.70 -7.58 -2.27
CA ASP A 62 0.86 -7.82 -3.70
C ASP A 62 -0.48 -7.78 -4.43
N PHE A 63 -0.55 -6.99 -5.50
CA PHE A 63 -1.80 -6.80 -6.22
C PHE A 63 -2.32 -8.09 -6.88
N ALA A 64 -1.44 -8.92 -7.39
CA ALA A 64 -1.80 -10.15 -8.10
C ALA A 64 -2.04 -11.33 -7.14
N THR A 65 -1.08 -11.60 -6.26
CA THR A 65 -1.11 -12.79 -5.38
C THR A 65 -1.89 -12.58 -4.09
N LYS A 66 -2.14 -11.34 -3.69
CA LYS A 66 -2.74 -10.96 -2.41
C LYS A 66 -1.88 -11.30 -1.18
N GLU A 67 -0.63 -11.65 -1.41
CA GLU A 67 0.34 -11.87 -0.34
C GLU A 67 0.64 -10.55 0.41
N VAL A 68 0.64 -10.59 1.72
CA VAL A 68 1.07 -9.45 2.54
C VAL A 68 2.59 -9.36 2.48
N LEU A 69 3.12 -8.26 1.97
CA LEU A 69 4.55 -8.08 1.74
C LEU A 69 5.27 -7.42 2.91
N MET A 70 4.69 -6.38 3.47
CA MET A 70 5.28 -5.66 4.59
C MET A 70 4.25 -4.74 5.29
N LEU A 71 4.60 -4.30 6.48
CA LEU A 71 3.95 -3.20 7.19
C LEU A 71 4.98 -2.10 7.45
N ALA A 72 4.60 -0.87 7.19
CA ALA A 72 5.37 0.33 7.54
C ALA A 72 4.41 1.44 8.02
N TYR A 73 4.94 2.62 8.28
CA TYR A 73 4.14 3.76 8.72
C TYR A 73 4.17 4.87 7.69
N ILE A 74 3.09 5.62 7.62
CA ILE A 74 2.95 6.81 6.80
C ILE A 74 2.58 8.00 7.68
N ASN A 75 3.09 9.17 7.33
CA ASN A 75 2.57 10.46 7.76
C ASN A 75 1.88 11.14 6.58
N LYS A 76 1.34 12.33 6.81
CA LYS A 76 0.66 13.11 5.77
C LYS A 76 1.55 13.33 4.53
N LEU A 77 2.84 13.64 4.72
CA LEU A 77 3.78 13.82 3.63
C LEU A 77 3.99 12.55 2.80
N ALA A 78 4.17 11.39 3.46
CA ALA A 78 4.33 10.11 2.77
C ALA A 78 3.07 9.73 1.99
N TRP A 79 1.90 10.00 2.55
CA TRP A 79 0.61 9.81 1.90
C TRP A 79 0.49 10.64 0.61
N GLU A 80 0.71 11.97 0.71
CA GLU A 80 0.65 12.88 -0.43
C GLU A 80 1.65 12.49 -1.54
N GLN A 81 2.88 12.12 -1.17
CA GLN A 81 3.88 11.67 -2.13
C GLN A 81 3.50 10.34 -2.81
N THR A 82 2.87 9.43 -2.08
CA THR A 82 2.36 8.18 -2.65
C THR A 82 1.28 8.45 -3.68
N LEU A 83 0.28 9.28 -3.35
CA LEU A 83 -0.80 9.66 -4.29
C LEU A 83 -0.26 10.36 -5.53
N LYS A 84 0.71 11.25 -5.36
CA LYS A 84 1.29 12.03 -6.46
C LYS A 84 2.15 11.18 -7.41
N SER A 85 2.94 10.26 -6.87
CA SER A 85 3.94 9.53 -7.66
C SER A 85 3.49 8.15 -8.14
N GLY A 86 2.42 7.60 -7.55
CA GLY A 86 2.02 6.21 -7.76
C GLY A 86 3.00 5.17 -7.19
N LYS A 87 4.01 5.60 -6.43
CA LYS A 87 5.01 4.75 -5.77
C LYS A 87 4.83 4.80 -4.27
N ALA A 88 4.98 3.67 -3.57
CA ALA A 88 4.81 3.62 -2.13
C ALA A 88 5.91 4.39 -1.39
N HIS A 89 5.49 5.43 -0.69
CA HIS A 89 6.30 6.19 0.24
C HIS A 89 5.87 5.90 1.67
N TYR A 90 6.84 5.86 2.55
CA TYR A 90 6.65 5.59 3.97
C TYR A 90 7.40 6.60 4.82
N TRP A 91 7.10 6.60 6.11
CA TRP A 91 7.84 7.38 7.11
C TRP A 91 8.71 6.44 7.95
N SER A 92 10.01 6.67 7.93
CA SER A 92 10.95 5.95 8.79
C SER A 92 10.94 6.54 10.20
N ARG A 93 10.37 5.80 11.16
CA ARG A 93 10.32 6.23 12.57
C ARG A 93 11.69 6.40 13.20
N SER A 94 12.62 5.49 12.92
CA SER A 94 13.97 5.51 13.49
C SER A 94 14.85 6.61 12.90
N ARG A 95 14.65 6.94 11.60
CA ARG A 95 15.43 7.97 10.91
C ARG A 95 14.71 9.31 10.83
N ASN A 96 13.47 9.37 11.27
CA ASN A 96 12.59 10.53 11.23
C ASN A 96 12.56 11.22 9.85
N LYS A 97 12.40 10.42 8.79
CA LYS A 97 12.40 10.93 7.40
C LYS A 97 11.49 10.16 6.46
N LEU A 98 11.10 10.85 5.41
CA LEU A 98 10.42 10.25 4.26
C LEU A 98 11.31 9.18 3.62
N TRP A 99 10.70 8.09 3.18
CA TRP A 99 11.38 6.97 2.55
C TRP A 99 10.58 6.45 1.36
N LEU A 100 11.15 6.51 0.18
CA LEU A 100 10.63 5.84 -1.01
C LEU A 100 11.06 4.37 -0.98
N LYS A 101 10.10 3.45 -1.02
CA LYS A 101 10.41 2.02 -1.08
C LYS A 101 11.20 1.70 -2.35
N GLY A 102 12.36 1.08 -2.16
CA GLY A 102 13.25 0.73 -3.27
C GLY A 102 14.22 1.84 -3.70
N GLU A 103 14.29 2.97 -2.99
CA GLU A 103 15.20 4.08 -3.30
C GLU A 103 16.67 3.62 -3.45
N THR A 104 17.12 2.70 -2.62
CA THR A 104 18.49 2.17 -2.64
C THR A 104 18.60 0.88 -3.46
N SER A 105 17.62 -0.02 -3.32
CA SER A 105 17.70 -1.37 -3.90
C SER A 105 17.13 -1.49 -5.31
N GLY A 106 16.40 -0.48 -5.78
CA GLY A 106 15.61 -0.58 -7.02
C GLY A 106 14.32 -1.39 -6.87
N HIS A 107 14.07 -2.02 -5.72
CA HIS A 107 12.88 -2.84 -5.46
C HIS A 107 11.69 -1.95 -5.07
N HIS A 108 11.21 -1.17 -6.03
CA HIS A 108 10.08 -0.25 -5.84
C HIS A 108 8.76 -0.99 -5.69
N GLN A 109 7.79 -0.29 -5.11
CA GLN A 109 6.40 -0.73 -5.02
C GLN A 109 5.54 0.25 -5.84
N LEU A 110 5.01 -0.22 -6.97
CA LEU A 110 4.08 0.56 -7.80
C LEU A 110 2.66 0.34 -7.26
N VAL A 111 2.04 1.41 -6.79
CA VAL A 111 0.71 1.35 -6.19
C VAL A 111 -0.34 1.21 -7.30
N LYS A 112 -1.08 0.11 -7.31
CA LYS A 112 -2.18 -0.14 -8.26
C LYS A 112 -3.53 0.28 -7.68
N LYS A 113 -3.70 0.13 -6.36
CA LYS A 113 -4.92 0.47 -5.64
C LYS A 113 -4.60 0.75 -4.18
N ILE A 114 -5.38 1.61 -3.56
CA ILE A 114 -5.30 1.88 -2.13
C ILE A 114 -6.66 1.54 -1.51
N LEU A 115 -6.64 0.77 -0.45
CA LEU A 115 -7.80 0.52 0.40
C LEU A 115 -7.59 1.27 1.71
N VAL A 116 -8.68 1.79 2.25
CA VAL A 116 -8.71 2.51 3.53
C VAL A 116 -9.69 1.78 4.43
N ASP A 117 -9.39 1.65 5.69
CA ASP A 117 -10.30 1.02 6.65
C ASP A 117 -11.48 1.93 7.03
N CYS A 118 -12.37 1.40 7.89
CA CYS A 118 -13.67 2.01 8.15
C CYS A 118 -13.61 3.36 8.88
N ASP A 119 -12.53 3.66 9.56
CA ASP A 119 -12.34 4.87 10.34
C ASP A 119 -11.11 5.69 9.89
N ALA A 120 -10.60 5.36 8.71
CA ALA A 120 -9.58 6.08 7.96
C ALA A 120 -8.25 6.27 8.71
N ASP A 121 -7.85 5.28 9.51
CA ASP A 121 -6.60 5.30 10.27
C ASP A 121 -5.60 4.19 9.86
N THR A 122 -5.97 3.33 8.88
CA THR A 122 -5.10 2.29 8.33
C THR A 122 -5.31 2.18 6.82
N VAL A 123 -4.22 1.94 6.07
CA VAL A 123 -4.31 1.75 4.63
C VAL A 123 -3.67 0.45 4.18
N ILE A 124 -4.20 -0.12 3.08
CA ILE A 124 -3.54 -1.19 2.33
C ILE A 124 -3.15 -0.65 0.97
N TYR A 125 -1.86 -0.67 0.67
CA TYR A 125 -1.35 -0.45 -0.67
C TYR A 125 -1.31 -1.77 -1.43
N LEU A 126 -2.20 -1.96 -2.40
CA LEU A 126 -2.12 -3.06 -3.36
C LEU A 126 -1.08 -2.69 -4.41
N VAL A 127 0.06 -3.36 -4.37
CA VAL A 127 1.25 -2.97 -5.13
C VAL A 127 1.72 -4.05 -6.09
N GLU A 128 2.36 -3.60 -7.16
CA GLU A 128 3.27 -4.43 -7.93
C GLU A 128 4.67 -4.27 -7.32
N GLN A 129 5.22 -5.37 -6.79
CA GLN A 129 6.56 -5.39 -6.20
C GLN A 129 7.60 -5.62 -7.27
N LEU A 130 8.40 -4.60 -7.60
CA LEU A 130 9.54 -4.75 -8.51
C LEU A 130 10.73 -5.40 -7.79
N GLY A 131 11.57 -6.13 -8.54
CA GLY A 131 12.76 -6.78 -8.02
C GLY A 131 12.50 -8.02 -7.16
N GLY A 132 11.25 -8.48 -7.06
CA GLY A 132 10.88 -9.77 -6.45
C GLY A 132 10.85 -9.81 -4.92
N ALA A 133 11.47 -8.86 -4.20
CA ALA A 133 11.53 -8.87 -2.75
C ALA A 133 11.14 -7.53 -2.11
N ALA A 134 10.27 -7.58 -1.13
CA ALA A 134 9.91 -6.43 -0.31
C ALA A 134 10.85 -6.28 0.91
N CYS A 135 11.38 -7.38 1.43
CA CYS A 135 12.23 -7.39 2.62
C CYS A 135 13.68 -7.00 2.30
N HIS A 136 14.30 -6.23 3.20
CA HIS A 136 15.72 -5.89 3.10
C HIS A 136 16.66 -7.09 3.35
N THR A 137 16.14 -8.19 3.90
CA THR A 137 16.86 -9.45 4.07
C THR A 137 16.76 -10.39 2.86
N GLY A 138 16.28 -9.88 1.73
CA GLY A 138 16.18 -10.62 0.48
C GLY A 138 14.90 -11.45 0.32
N HIS A 139 14.04 -11.55 1.32
CA HIS A 139 12.80 -12.31 1.23
C HIS A 139 11.72 -11.55 0.47
N ARG A 140 10.83 -12.30 -0.21
CA ARG A 140 9.70 -11.71 -0.91
C ARG A 140 8.80 -10.89 0.02
N SER A 141 8.50 -11.44 1.18
CA SER A 141 7.73 -10.79 2.25
C SER A 141 8.60 -10.54 3.48
N CYS A 142 8.25 -9.52 4.28
CA CYS A 142 8.81 -9.35 5.64
C CYS A 142 8.27 -10.39 6.62
N PHE A 143 7.17 -11.06 6.28
CA PHE A 143 6.49 -12.07 7.09
C PHE A 143 6.92 -13.48 6.67
N PHE A 144 8.22 -13.77 6.74
CA PHE A 144 8.84 -15.05 6.35
C PHE A 144 9.14 -15.99 7.51
N LYS A 145 8.68 -15.65 8.71
CA LYS A 145 8.82 -16.46 9.93
C LYS A 145 7.46 -16.81 10.50
N GLN A 146 7.34 -17.98 11.04
CA GLN A 146 6.18 -18.44 11.80
C GLN A 146 6.53 -18.74 13.25
N VAL A 147 5.52 -18.71 14.12
CA VAL A 147 5.66 -19.20 15.50
C VAL A 147 5.68 -20.72 15.47
N SER A 148 6.71 -21.33 16.06
CA SER A 148 6.87 -22.77 16.17
C SER A 148 7.37 -23.12 17.57
N GLY A 149 6.55 -23.79 18.36
CA GLY A 149 6.86 -24.09 19.75
C GLY A 149 7.22 -22.84 20.57
N ALA A 150 8.44 -22.79 21.12
CA ALA A 150 8.92 -21.67 21.94
C ALA A 150 9.70 -20.59 21.12
N GLY A 151 9.71 -20.68 19.80
CA GLY A 151 10.54 -19.80 18.96
C GLY A 151 9.92 -19.40 17.62
N PHE A 152 10.79 -18.96 16.72
CA PHE A 152 10.42 -18.60 15.35
C PHE A 152 11.15 -19.52 14.37
N GLU A 153 10.42 -20.02 13.40
CA GLU A 153 10.94 -20.82 12.31
C GLU A 153 10.82 -20.05 10.99
N THR A 154 11.88 -20.03 10.20
CA THR A 154 11.87 -19.44 8.87
C THR A 154 11.31 -20.46 7.88
N PHE A 155 10.24 -20.11 7.16
CA PHE A 155 9.58 -21.00 6.20
C PHE A 155 9.83 -20.62 4.73
N ASP A 156 10.42 -19.45 4.48
CA ASP A 156 10.71 -18.96 3.14
C ASP A 156 12.21 -18.73 2.94
N LYS A 157 12.65 -18.71 1.69
CA LYS A 157 14.04 -18.49 1.30
C LYS A 157 14.21 -17.11 0.67
N PRO A 158 15.35 -16.44 0.88
CA PRO A 158 15.64 -15.17 0.22
C PRO A 158 15.76 -15.38 -1.29
N VAL A 159 15.25 -14.44 -2.08
CA VAL A 159 15.31 -14.41 -3.55
C VAL A 159 16.58 -13.73 -4.07
N PHE A 160 17.28 -12.99 -3.20
CA PHE A 160 18.59 -12.39 -3.48
C PHE A 160 19.46 -12.33 -2.21
N ASP A 161 20.77 -12.19 -2.38
CA ASP A 161 21.71 -11.96 -1.29
C ASP A 161 21.71 -10.45 -0.91
N PRO A 162 21.32 -10.09 0.33
CA PRO A 162 21.32 -8.70 0.78
C PRO A 162 22.70 -8.03 0.71
N GLU A 163 23.77 -8.79 0.88
CA GLU A 163 25.13 -8.24 0.81
C GLU A 163 25.48 -7.76 -0.61
N GLU A 164 24.90 -8.37 -1.63
CA GLU A 164 25.12 -7.94 -3.02
C GLU A 164 24.37 -6.62 -3.34
N VAL A 165 23.18 -6.43 -2.76
CA VAL A 165 22.31 -5.30 -3.06
C VAL A 165 22.63 -4.08 -2.19
N TYR A 166 23.01 -4.30 -0.91
CA TYR A 166 23.21 -3.25 0.09
C TYR A 166 24.69 -3.06 0.44
N LYS A 167 25.63 -3.41 -0.46
CA LYS A 167 27.06 -3.08 -0.27
C LYS A 167 27.21 -1.59 0.04
N LYS A 168 27.77 -1.29 1.21
CA LYS A 168 28.14 0.07 1.62
C LYS A 168 29.42 0.50 0.95
#